data_f35eaaf86b62bc623685fcdc3621d9b3
#
_entry.id   f35eaaf86b62bc623685fcdc3621d9b3
#
_cell.length_a   1.000
_cell.length_b   1.000
_cell.length_c   1.000
_cell.angle_alpha   90.00
_cell.angle_beta   90.00
_cell.angle_gamma   90.00
#
_symmetry.space_group_name_H-M   'P 1'
#
loop_
_entity.id
_entity.type
_entity.pdbx_description
1 polymer ?
#
loop_
_entity_poly.entity_id
_entity_poly.type
_entity_poly.pdbx_seq_one_letter_code
_entity_poly.pdbx_strand_id
1 'polypeptide(L)'
;YFKDKTFVIFDLETTDLKTETAEIIELAALKVVNGVPTETFQTLIKPLAAIPEEITNITHISNAMVLDAPNVESVIPDFYKFAHGSILCGHNIAGYDFPILSRIGEKNGYVFNNELCDTLLLARRYLTELPNCKLETISKAYGISHENAHRAMSDVYATFGALEEIAKRM
;
A
#
# COMPACT_ATOMS: atom_id res chain seq x y z
N TYR A 1 11.60 1.67 17.99
CA TYR A 1 10.37 1.05 17.50
C TYR A 1 10.63 -0.03 16.45
N PHE A 2 11.54 0.22 15.53
CA PHE A 2 11.83 -0.67 14.41
C PHE A 2 12.75 -1.85 14.73
N LYS A 3 13.37 -1.83 15.90
CA LYS A 3 14.37 -2.86 16.27
C LYS A 3 13.77 -4.27 16.23
N ASP A 4 14.48 -5.18 15.60
CA ASP A 4 14.12 -6.60 15.44
C ASP A 4 12.79 -6.84 14.72
N LYS A 5 12.36 -5.85 13.92
CA LYS A 5 11.12 -5.93 13.15
C LYS A 5 11.39 -5.81 11.67
N THR A 6 10.60 -6.55 10.89
CA THR A 6 10.55 -6.42 9.44
C THR A 6 9.15 -5.97 9.04
N PHE A 7 9.07 -4.84 8.38
CA PHE A 7 7.84 -4.31 7.81
C PHE A 7 7.86 -4.48 6.30
N VAL A 8 6.72 -4.79 5.74
CA VAL A 8 6.45 -4.61 4.31
C VAL A 8 5.38 -3.54 4.20
N ILE A 9 5.80 -2.34 3.82
CA ILE A 9 4.89 -1.22 3.62
C ILE A 9 4.37 -1.32 2.20
N PHE A 10 3.06 -1.40 2.04
CA PHE A 10 2.48 -1.62 0.72
C PHE A 10 1.30 -0.68 0.44
N ASP A 11 1.04 -0.48 -0.82
CA ASP A 11 -0.09 0.29 -1.33
C ASP A 11 -0.61 -0.35 -2.60
N LEU A 12 -1.93 -0.28 -2.80
CA LEU A 12 -2.61 -0.76 -3.99
C LEU A 12 -3.28 0.41 -4.71
N GLU A 13 -3.20 0.41 -6.03
CA GLU A 13 -4.13 1.16 -6.85
C GLU A 13 -5.12 0.17 -7.45
N THR A 14 -6.40 0.53 -7.49
CA THR A 14 -7.49 -0.39 -7.82
C THR A 14 -8.50 0.25 -8.76
N THR A 15 -9.37 -0.60 -9.33
CA THR A 15 -10.39 -0.18 -10.28
C THR A 15 -11.65 0.40 -9.64
N ASP A 16 -11.83 0.22 -8.33
CA ASP A 16 -13.09 0.55 -7.64
C ASP A 16 -12.81 0.89 -6.17
N LEU A 17 -13.70 1.66 -5.56
CA LEU A 17 -13.66 1.97 -4.14
C LEU A 17 -14.27 0.85 -3.27
N LYS A 18 -15.04 -0.06 -3.87
CA LYS A 18 -15.67 -1.18 -3.16
C LYS A 18 -14.69 -2.33 -3.00
N THR A 19 -14.41 -2.70 -1.76
CA THR A 19 -13.44 -3.77 -1.44
C THR A 19 -13.87 -5.14 -1.96
N GLU A 20 -15.17 -5.36 -2.13
CA GLU A 20 -15.73 -6.64 -2.58
C GLU A 20 -15.52 -6.90 -4.07
N THR A 21 -15.37 -5.85 -4.87
CA THR A 21 -15.30 -5.94 -6.34
C THR A 21 -14.04 -5.36 -6.95
N ALA A 22 -13.27 -4.58 -6.20
CA ALA A 22 -12.08 -3.92 -6.72
C ALA A 22 -11.06 -4.92 -7.26
N GLU A 23 -10.50 -4.61 -8.41
CA GLU A 23 -9.35 -5.30 -8.99
C GLU A 23 -8.10 -4.46 -8.76
N ILE A 24 -6.98 -5.11 -8.49
CA ILE A 24 -5.69 -4.43 -8.30
C ILE A 24 -5.10 -4.12 -9.68
N ILE A 25 -4.71 -2.88 -9.90
CA ILE A 25 -4.03 -2.43 -11.12
C ILE A 25 -2.58 -2.00 -10.89
N GLU A 26 -2.20 -1.71 -9.66
CA GLU A 26 -0.82 -1.51 -9.26
C GLU A 26 -0.63 -2.02 -7.83
N LEU A 27 0.50 -2.69 -7.59
CA LEU A 27 0.93 -3.11 -6.27
C LEU A 27 2.37 -2.65 -6.07
N ALA A 28 2.62 -1.90 -5.02
CA ALA A 28 3.95 -1.45 -4.64
C ALA A 28 4.22 -1.74 -3.17
N ALA A 29 5.45 -2.09 -2.86
CA ALA A 29 5.86 -2.37 -1.50
C ALA A 29 7.33 -2.05 -1.25
N LEU A 30 7.63 -1.72 -0.01
CA LEU A 30 8.98 -1.48 0.49
C LEU A 30 9.20 -2.36 1.72
N LYS A 31 10.26 -3.17 1.68
CA LYS A 31 10.68 -3.96 2.85
C LYS A 31 11.63 -3.12 3.69
N VAL A 32 11.33 -3.02 4.97
CA VAL A 32 12.10 -2.26 5.96
C VAL A 32 12.52 -3.22 7.08
N VAL A 33 13.82 -3.40 7.24
CA VAL A 33 14.40 -4.29 8.27
C VAL A 33 15.16 -3.46 9.29
N ASN A 34 14.79 -3.54 10.55
CA ASN A 34 15.39 -2.73 11.62
C ASN A 34 15.37 -1.23 11.30
N GLY A 35 14.30 -0.75 10.65
CA GLY A 35 14.15 0.65 10.28
C GLY A 35 14.87 1.06 8.99
N VAL A 36 15.53 0.14 8.29
CA VAL A 36 16.31 0.41 7.08
C VAL A 36 15.61 -0.21 5.86
N PRO A 37 15.29 0.59 4.83
CA PRO A 37 14.78 0.06 3.56
C PRO A 37 15.79 -0.90 2.92
N THR A 38 15.34 -2.08 2.50
CA THR A 38 16.21 -3.12 1.93
C THR A 38 15.83 -3.53 0.52
N GLU A 39 14.53 -3.72 0.25
CA GLU A 39 14.04 -4.24 -1.03
C GLU A 39 12.74 -3.55 -1.41
N THR A 40 12.48 -3.48 -2.70
CA THR A 40 11.21 -2.98 -3.24
C THR A 40 10.52 -4.04 -4.08
N PHE A 41 9.19 -3.93 -4.15
CA PHE A 41 8.34 -4.72 -5.04
C PHE A 41 7.39 -3.75 -5.73
N GLN A 42 7.36 -3.75 -7.05
CA GLN A 42 6.47 -2.86 -7.79
C GLN A 42 6.06 -3.49 -9.11
N THR A 43 4.75 -3.52 -9.38
CA THR A 43 4.23 -3.98 -10.66
C THR A 43 2.87 -3.36 -10.95
N LEU A 44 2.64 -3.06 -12.24
CA LEU A 44 1.30 -2.89 -12.76
C LEU A 44 0.66 -4.27 -12.92
N ILE A 45 -0.66 -4.34 -12.87
CA ILE A 45 -1.42 -5.58 -13.01
C ILE A 45 -2.55 -5.34 -13.99
N LYS A 46 -2.71 -6.27 -14.94
CA LYS A 46 -3.80 -6.19 -15.92
C LYS A 46 -5.11 -6.67 -15.27
N PRO A 47 -6.13 -5.79 -15.17
CA PRO A 47 -7.43 -6.22 -14.65
C PRO A 47 -8.22 -6.99 -15.71
N LEU A 48 -9.26 -7.70 -15.26
CA LEU A 48 -10.20 -8.39 -16.16
C LEU A 48 -11.10 -7.39 -16.88
N ALA A 49 -11.60 -6.40 -16.16
CA ALA A 49 -12.43 -5.34 -16.72
C ALA A 49 -11.59 -4.10 -17.07
N ALA A 50 -12.10 -3.27 -17.97
CA ALA A 50 -11.45 -1.99 -18.30
C ALA A 50 -11.40 -1.07 -17.08
N ILE A 51 -10.32 -0.29 -16.98
CA ILE A 51 -10.16 0.70 -15.92
C ILE A 51 -11.13 1.86 -16.21
N PRO A 52 -12.02 2.23 -15.26
CA PRO A 52 -12.88 3.39 -15.42
C PRO A 52 -12.08 4.68 -15.61
N GLU A 53 -12.59 5.59 -16.42
CA GLU A 53 -11.91 6.86 -16.72
C GLU A 53 -11.62 7.68 -15.47
N GLU A 54 -12.56 7.73 -14.51
CA GLU A 54 -12.36 8.44 -13.25
C GLU A 54 -11.20 7.86 -12.43
N ILE A 55 -10.96 6.56 -12.51
CA ILE A 55 -9.80 5.92 -11.85
C ILE A 55 -8.51 6.31 -12.56
N THR A 56 -8.49 6.31 -13.89
CA THR A 56 -7.33 6.78 -14.65
C THR A 56 -7.01 8.23 -14.32
N ASN A 57 -8.02 9.08 -14.16
CA ASN A 57 -7.82 10.48 -13.81
C ASN A 57 -7.18 10.67 -12.43
N ILE A 58 -7.46 9.77 -11.49
CA ILE A 58 -6.89 9.81 -10.12
C ILE A 58 -5.50 9.18 -10.09
N THR A 59 -5.34 7.99 -10.66
CA THR A 59 -4.13 7.18 -10.53
C THR A 59 -3.10 7.44 -11.63
N HIS A 60 -3.53 8.03 -12.74
CA HIS A 60 -2.76 8.19 -13.98
C HIS A 60 -2.37 6.85 -14.62
N ILE A 61 -3.08 5.77 -14.27
CA ILE A 61 -2.91 4.44 -14.87
C ILE A 61 -4.00 4.25 -15.92
N SER A 62 -3.60 4.13 -17.18
CA SER A 62 -4.50 3.95 -18.31
C SER A 62 -4.65 2.47 -18.66
N ASN A 63 -5.69 2.14 -19.44
CA ASN A 63 -5.85 0.80 -19.99
C ASN A 63 -4.65 0.39 -20.88
N ALA A 64 -4.08 1.33 -21.61
CA ALA A 64 -2.89 1.07 -22.43
C ALA A 64 -1.67 0.66 -21.60
N MET A 65 -1.48 1.27 -20.42
CA MET A 65 -0.35 0.97 -19.54
C MET A 65 -0.37 -0.45 -18.98
N VAL A 66 -1.55 -1.02 -18.79
CA VAL A 66 -1.70 -2.37 -18.21
C VAL A 66 -1.92 -3.46 -19.25
N LEU A 67 -1.94 -3.10 -20.53
CA LEU A 67 -2.25 -4.04 -21.61
C LEU A 67 -1.33 -5.27 -21.61
N ASP A 68 -0.03 -5.06 -21.38
CA ASP A 68 0.99 -6.11 -21.35
C ASP A 68 1.45 -6.43 -19.91
N ALA A 69 0.75 -5.92 -18.91
CA ALA A 69 1.07 -6.20 -17.52
C ALA A 69 0.68 -7.63 -17.13
N PRO A 70 1.33 -8.21 -16.11
CA PRO A 70 0.97 -9.54 -15.63
C PRO A 70 -0.43 -9.57 -15.02
N ASN A 71 -1.04 -10.74 -15.04
CA ASN A 71 -2.29 -10.99 -14.35
C ASN A 71 -2.06 -11.13 -12.84
N VAL A 72 -3.08 -10.89 -12.04
CA VAL A 72 -3.00 -10.97 -10.58
C VAL A 72 -2.60 -12.37 -10.11
N GLU A 73 -3.02 -13.42 -10.82
CA GLU A 73 -2.69 -14.81 -10.50
C GLU A 73 -1.18 -15.08 -10.49
N SER A 74 -0.41 -14.36 -11.30
CA SER A 74 1.05 -14.50 -11.33
C SER A 74 1.75 -13.59 -10.32
N VAL A 75 1.12 -12.49 -9.92
CA VAL A 75 1.69 -11.51 -8.99
C VAL A 75 1.52 -11.94 -7.52
N ILE A 76 0.36 -12.50 -7.17
CA ILE A 76 0.05 -12.86 -5.78
C ILE A 76 1.08 -13.84 -5.18
N PRO A 77 1.49 -14.93 -5.85
CA PRO A 77 2.52 -15.81 -5.29
C PRO A 77 3.83 -15.10 -4.98
N ASP A 78 4.28 -14.22 -5.87
CA ASP A 78 5.52 -13.47 -5.69
C ASP A 78 5.43 -12.47 -4.55
N PHE A 79 4.31 -11.77 -4.44
CA PHE A 79 4.09 -10.84 -3.33
C PHE A 79 3.95 -11.55 -2.00
N TYR A 80 3.23 -12.68 -1.98
CA TYR A 80 3.11 -13.50 -0.78
C TYR A 80 4.49 -13.91 -0.24
N LYS A 81 5.38 -14.35 -1.13
CA LYS A 81 6.75 -14.70 -0.78
C LYS A 81 7.53 -13.48 -0.26
N PHE A 82 7.41 -12.34 -0.94
CA PHE A 82 8.06 -11.09 -0.55
C PHE A 82 7.64 -10.64 0.85
N ALA A 83 6.36 -10.77 1.19
CA ALA A 83 5.77 -10.28 2.44
C ALA A 83 5.78 -11.33 3.57
N HIS A 84 6.19 -12.58 3.30
CA HIS A 84 6.09 -13.67 4.26
C HIS A 84 6.83 -13.37 5.56
N GLY A 85 6.15 -13.55 6.69
CA GLY A 85 6.74 -13.33 8.01
C GLY A 85 6.94 -11.86 8.41
N SER A 86 6.56 -10.92 7.56
CA SER A 86 6.67 -9.48 7.83
C SER A 86 5.39 -8.91 8.43
N ILE A 87 5.51 -7.75 9.10
CA ILE A 87 4.37 -6.93 9.47
C ILE A 87 3.92 -6.17 8.22
N LEU A 88 2.70 -6.35 7.79
CA LEU A 88 2.14 -5.58 6.69
C LEU A 88 1.72 -4.20 7.20
N CYS A 89 2.26 -3.16 6.59
CA CYS A 89 2.02 -1.78 6.98
C CYS A 89 1.50 -0.97 5.80
N GLY A 90 0.63 -0.02 6.09
CA GLY A 90 0.13 0.91 5.09
C GLY A 90 -0.84 1.90 5.68
N HIS A 91 -1.24 2.88 4.87
CA HIS A 91 -2.14 3.93 5.30
C HIS A 91 -3.58 3.57 4.95
N ASN A 92 -4.41 3.35 5.97
CA ASN A 92 -5.79 2.85 5.84
C ASN A 92 -5.89 1.44 5.24
N ILE A 93 -4.89 0.61 5.45
CA ILE A 93 -4.90 -0.76 4.92
C ILE A 93 -5.97 -1.63 5.58
N ALA A 94 -6.26 -1.42 6.85
CA ALA A 94 -7.28 -2.20 7.57
C ALA A 94 -8.67 -2.04 6.94
N GLY A 95 -8.97 -0.85 6.43
CA GLY A 95 -10.28 -0.53 5.83
C GLY A 95 -10.35 -0.73 4.33
N TYR A 96 -9.22 -0.85 3.64
CA TYR A 96 -9.23 -0.87 2.18
C TYR A 96 -8.26 -1.87 1.57
N ASP A 97 -6.95 -1.59 1.60
CA ASP A 97 -5.95 -2.38 0.86
C ASP A 97 -5.90 -3.83 1.32
N PHE A 98 -5.89 -4.07 2.62
CA PHE A 98 -5.77 -5.43 3.14
C PHE A 98 -7.01 -6.29 2.87
N PRO A 99 -8.25 -5.82 3.03
CA PRO A 99 -9.43 -6.60 2.61
C PRO A 99 -9.39 -7.02 1.15
N ILE A 100 -8.92 -6.14 0.26
CA ILE A 100 -8.78 -6.45 -1.17
C ILE A 100 -7.68 -7.48 -1.39
N LEU A 101 -6.50 -7.27 -0.82
CA LEU A 101 -5.38 -8.20 -0.92
C LEU A 101 -5.74 -9.58 -0.37
N SER A 102 -6.39 -9.61 0.79
CA SER A 102 -6.83 -10.85 1.45
C SER A 102 -7.82 -11.63 0.59
N ARG A 103 -8.83 -10.95 0.06
CA ARG A 103 -9.84 -11.57 -0.81
C ARG A 103 -9.22 -12.17 -2.07
N ILE A 104 -8.38 -11.40 -2.76
CA ILE A 104 -7.73 -11.84 -4.00
C ILE A 104 -6.71 -12.94 -3.69
N GLY A 105 -5.97 -12.82 -2.59
CA GLY A 105 -5.03 -13.84 -2.13
C GLY A 105 -5.72 -15.17 -1.90
N GLU A 106 -6.79 -15.20 -1.11
CA GLU A 106 -7.55 -16.41 -0.80
C GLU A 106 -8.11 -17.07 -2.06
N LYS A 107 -8.63 -16.27 -2.99
CA LYS A 107 -9.12 -16.77 -4.28
C LYS A 107 -8.03 -17.48 -5.07
N ASN A 108 -6.78 -17.12 -4.88
CA ASN A 108 -5.62 -17.70 -5.56
C ASN A 108 -4.87 -18.73 -4.69
N GLY A 109 -5.43 -19.12 -3.55
CA GLY A 109 -4.84 -20.13 -2.66
C GLY A 109 -3.78 -19.59 -1.69
N TYR A 110 -3.74 -18.29 -1.47
CA TYR A 110 -2.77 -17.66 -0.56
C TYR A 110 -3.48 -16.89 0.55
N VAL A 111 -3.28 -17.29 1.79
CA VAL A 111 -3.85 -16.65 2.98
C VAL A 111 -2.79 -15.74 3.60
N PHE A 112 -3.04 -14.43 3.55
CA PHE A 112 -2.20 -13.44 4.21
C PHE A 112 -2.60 -13.34 5.69
N ASN A 113 -1.82 -13.97 6.57
CA ASN A 113 -2.05 -13.96 8.02
C ASN A 113 -1.06 -13.09 8.78
N ASN A 114 -0.47 -12.12 8.10
CA ASN A 114 0.51 -11.20 8.66
C ASN A 114 -0.10 -10.33 9.76
N GLU A 115 0.71 -9.94 10.72
CA GLU A 115 0.38 -8.85 11.63
C GLU A 115 0.21 -7.56 10.82
N LEU A 116 -0.75 -6.72 11.18
CA LEU A 116 -1.04 -5.46 10.48
C LEU A 116 -0.62 -4.25 11.31
N CYS A 117 -0.10 -3.24 10.61
CA CYS A 117 0.25 -1.94 11.15
C CYS A 117 -0.38 -0.87 10.26
N ASP A 118 -1.42 -0.20 10.73
CA ASP A 118 -2.14 0.81 9.96
C ASP A 118 -1.74 2.21 10.41
N THR A 119 -1.01 2.93 9.56
CA THR A 119 -0.52 4.28 9.88
C THR A 119 -1.63 5.30 10.04
N LEU A 120 -2.81 5.11 9.43
CA LEU A 120 -3.95 5.99 9.69
C LEU A 120 -4.42 5.90 11.14
N LEU A 121 -4.53 4.67 11.66
CA LEU A 121 -4.94 4.45 13.04
C LEU A 121 -3.89 4.97 14.02
N LEU A 122 -2.62 4.74 13.74
CA LEU A 122 -1.53 5.26 14.54
C LEU A 122 -1.47 6.80 14.51
N ALA A 123 -1.65 7.40 13.34
CA ALA A 123 -1.66 8.86 13.20
C ALA A 123 -2.78 9.49 14.05
N ARG A 124 -3.97 8.91 14.01
CA ARG A 124 -5.10 9.38 14.85
C ARG A 124 -4.78 9.35 16.34
N ARG A 125 -3.93 8.45 16.76
CA ARG A 125 -3.53 8.32 18.17
C ARG A 125 -2.37 9.24 18.56
N TYR A 126 -1.39 9.39 17.67
CA TYR A 126 -0.11 10.03 18.01
C TYR A 126 0.12 11.40 17.36
N LEU A 127 -0.61 11.74 16.29
CA LEU A 127 -0.48 13.01 15.57
C LEU A 127 -1.75 13.86 15.75
N THR A 128 -2.15 14.04 17.01
CA THR A 128 -3.42 14.69 17.38
C THR A 128 -3.47 16.19 17.07
N GLU A 129 -2.32 16.81 16.82
CA GLU A 129 -2.20 18.22 16.45
C GLU A 129 -2.63 18.53 15.02
N LEU A 130 -2.75 17.49 14.17
CA LEU A 130 -3.10 17.68 12.76
C LEU A 130 -4.62 17.84 12.55
N PRO A 131 -5.04 18.64 11.55
CA PRO A 131 -6.48 18.83 11.25
C PRO A 131 -7.18 17.55 10.77
N ASN A 132 -6.41 16.65 10.15
CA ASN A 132 -6.83 15.30 9.77
C ASN A 132 -5.60 14.42 9.61
N CYS A 133 -5.81 13.12 9.40
CA CYS A 133 -4.73 12.14 9.26
C CYS A 133 -4.62 11.58 7.83
N LYS A 134 -5.01 12.35 6.83
CA LYS A 134 -4.74 11.99 5.43
C LYS A 134 -3.24 11.97 5.20
N LEU A 135 -2.77 11.06 4.36
CA LEU A 135 -1.35 10.93 4.05
C LEU A 135 -0.76 12.24 3.50
N GLU A 136 -1.51 12.95 2.66
CA GLU A 136 -1.14 14.26 2.15
C GLU A 136 -0.92 15.29 3.27
N THR A 137 -1.82 15.33 4.25
CA THR A 137 -1.72 16.24 5.39
C THR A 137 -0.50 15.94 6.24
N ILE A 138 -0.26 14.67 6.54
CA ILE A 138 0.92 14.23 7.30
C ILE A 138 2.20 14.60 6.53
N SER A 139 2.23 14.34 5.24
CA SER A 139 3.40 14.61 4.40
C SER A 139 3.75 16.09 4.37
N LYS A 140 2.76 16.96 4.22
CA LYS A 140 2.97 18.42 4.26
C LYS A 140 3.45 18.90 5.63
N ALA A 141 2.86 18.39 6.71
CA ALA A 141 3.19 18.81 8.06
C ALA A 141 4.64 18.48 8.45
N TYR A 142 5.18 17.37 7.97
CA TYR A 142 6.51 16.86 8.37
C TYR A 142 7.54 16.86 7.26
N GLY A 143 7.27 17.54 6.15
CA GLY A 143 8.23 17.66 5.05
C GLY A 143 8.55 16.35 4.34
N ILE A 144 7.58 15.42 4.30
CA ILE A 144 7.71 14.14 3.62
C ILE A 144 7.39 14.34 2.13
N SER A 145 8.25 13.83 1.24
CA SER A 145 8.00 13.89 -0.20
C SER A 145 6.80 13.02 -0.57
N HIS A 146 5.84 13.61 -1.30
CA HIS A 146 4.64 12.92 -1.79
C HIS A 146 4.23 13.52 -3.12
N GLU A 147 5.17 13.55 -4.07
CA GLU A 147 5.03 14.28 -5.34
C GLU A 147 4.03 13.63 -6.30
N ASN A 148 4.03 12.31 -6.38
CA ASN A 148 3.16 11.55 -7.26
C ASN A 148 2.06 10.83 -6.46
N ALA A 149 1.27 11.59 -5.69
CA ALA A 149 0.14 11.04 -4.93
C ALA A 149 -0.74 10.17 -5.84
N HIS A 150 -1.29 9.09 -5.29
CA HIS A 150 -2.08 8.07 -6.00
C HIS A 150 -1.30 7.24 -7.03
N ARG A 151 0.04 7.30 -7.02
CA ARG A 151 0.88 6.26 -7.59
C ARG A 151 1.45 5.45 -6.42
N ALA A 152 1.30 4.14 -6.49
CA ALA A 152 1.48 3.25 -5.33
C ALA A 152 2.85 3.39 -4.67
N MET A 153 3.94 3.47 -5.44
CA MET A 153 5.29 3.56 -4.84
C MET A 153 5.51 4.90 -4.14
N SER A 154 4.99 6.01 -4.67
CA SER A 154 5.04 7.31 -4.00
C SER A 154 4.31 7.27 -2.66
N ASP A 155 3.13 6.66 -2.64
CA ASP A 155 2.34 6.51 -1.41
C ASP A 155 3.05 5.60 -0.40
N VAL A 156 3.76 4.57 -0.85
CA VAL A 156 4.56 3.68 0.01
C VAL A 156 5.68 4.46 0.71
N TYR A 157 6.46 5.26 -0.03
CA TYR A 157 7.53 6.05 0.57
C TYR A 157 6.99 7.12 1.52
N ALA A 158 5.90 7.78 1.18
CA ALA A 158 5.24 8.74 2.06
C ALA A 158 4.73 8.07 3.34
N THR A 159 4.18 6.86 3.24
CA THR A 159 3.73 6.07 4.39
C THR A 159 4.89 5.68 5.30
N PHE A 160 6.03 5.29 4.73
CA PHE A 160 7.23 5.01 5.52
C PHE A 160 7.67 6.26 6.30
N GLY A 161 7.71 7.42 5.65
CA GLY A 161 8.02 8.69 6.31
C GLY A 161 7.04 9.01 7.44
N ALA A 162 5.75 8.76 7.22
CA ALA A 162 4.73 8.93 8.25
C ALA A 162 4.96 7.98 9.44
N LEU A 163 5.29 6.72 9.18
CA LEU A 163 5.59 5.75 10.22
C LEU A 163 6.81 6.15 11.05
N GLU A 164 7.85 6.68 10.40
CA GLU A 164 9.03 7.20 11.11
C GLU A 164 8.66 8.37 12.05
N GLU A 165 7.84 9.31 11.59
CA GLU A 165 7.37 10.41 12.42
C GLU A 165 6.52 9.94 13.61
N ILE A 166 5.63 9.00 13.37
CA ILE A 166 4.80 8.41 14.42
C ILE A 166 5.68 7.69 15.45
N ALA A 167 6.67 6.94 14.99
CA ALA A 167 7.56 6.17 15.85
C ALA A 167 8.34 7.05 16.83
N LYS A 168 8.64 8.31 16.48
CA LYS A 168 9.28 9.27 17.39
C LYS A 168 8.43 9.60 18.62
N ARG A 169 7.12 9.35 18.55
CA ARG A 169 6.16 9.65 19.63
C ARG A 169 5.70 8.40 20.37
N MET A 170 6.17 7.25 19.98
CA MET A 170 5.89 5.96 20.62
C MET A 170 6.96 5.63 21.65
#